data_da8451689b5430c07a97a43352dd7d72
#
_entry.id   da8451689b5430c07a97a43352dd7d72
#
_cell.length_a   1.000
_cell.length_b   1.000
_cell.length_c   1.000
_cell.angle_alpha   90.00
_cell.angle_beta   90.00
_cell.angle_gamma   90.00
#
_symmetry.space_group_name_H-M   'P 1'
#
loop_
_entity.id
_entity.type
_entity.pdbx_description
1 polymer ?
#
loop_
_entity_poly.entity_id
_entity_poly.type
_entity_poly.pdbx_seq_one_letter_code
_entity_poly.pdbx_strand_id
1 'polypeptide(L)'
;MQRMHNSDPNIVLDPEVQREMLCEDIRQKQFPTRPSRFSCLFGANSIVEAESFANFITPRPISPVKIYEVFATDFFICDMKWLDFVTDDFEHKIFNANGYWLPAITQHAPIEGSRVAPMLEALLPLPVEIGKVVSILDFS
;
A
#
# COMPACT_ATOMS: atom_id res chain seq x y z
N MET A 1 22.54 -4.77 -4.64
CA MET A 1 21.66 -5.59 -4.83
C MET A 1 21.72 -6.30 -6.07
N GLN A 2 21.50 -7.32 -6.15
CA GLN A 2 21.67 -8.01 -7.22
C GLN A 2 20.59 -8.07 -7.97
N ARG A 3 20.48 -8.18 -8.94
CA ARG A 3 19.52 -8.16 -9.68
C ARG A 3 19.30 -9.25 -10.34
N MET A 4 18.44 -9.76 -10.37
CA MET A 4 18.20 -10.76 -10.96
C MET A 4 17.76 -10.65 -12.20
N HIS A 5 17.49 -9.87 -12.50
CA HIS A 5 16.75 -9.63 -13.47
C HIS A 5 17.15 -9.86 -14.80
N ASN A 6 18.04 -9.56 -15.11
CA ASN A 6 18.37 -9.37 -16.38
C ASN A 6 18.76 -10.49 -17.13
N SER A 7 18.95 -11.52 -16.61
CA SER A 7 19.56 -12.54 -17.34
C SER A 7 18.62 -13.37 -18.18
N ASP A 8 17.34 -13.35 -17.93
CA ASP A 8 16.40 -14.17 -18.69
C ASP A 8 15.29 -13.29 -19.20
N PRO A 9 15.24 -13.06 -20.51
CA PRO A 9 14.21 -12.19 -21.07
C PRO A 9 12.81 -12.76 -20.99
N ASN A 10 12.69 -14.05 -20.61
CA ASN A 10 11.36 -14.63 -20.47
C ASN A 10 10.81 -14.56 -19.05
N ILE A 11 11.55 -13.99 -18.11
CA ILE A 11 11.04 -13.82 -16.76
C ILE A 11 10.00 -12.74 -16.77
N VAL A 12 8.83 -13.05 -16.21
CA VAL A 12 7.74 -12.11 -16.09
C VAL A 12 7.56 -11.80 -14.61
N LEU A 13 7.61 -10.52 -14.25
CA LEU A 13 7.43 -10.12 -12.87
C LEU A 13 6.01 -10.32 -12.42
N ASP A 14 5.85 -10.66 -11.15
CA ASP A 14 4.54 -10.73 -10.52
C ASP A 14 3.79 -9.42 -10.70
N PRO A 15 2.49 -9.43 -10.99
CA PRO A 15 1.73 -8.18 -11.17
C PRO A 15 1.79 -7.23 -9.97
N GLU A 16 1.86 -7.76 -8.75
CA GLU A 16 2.00 -6.89 -7.59
C GLU A 16 3.34 -6.19 -7.56
N VAL A 17 4.40 -6.89 -7.94
CA VAL A 17 5.73 -6.30 -8.02
C VAL A 17 5.76 -5.22 -9.10
N GLN A 18 5.15 -5.49 -10.25
CA GLN A 18 5.05 -4.51 -11.31
C GLN A 18 4.31 -3.26 -10.85
N ARG A 19 3.23 -3.44 -10.12
CA ARG A 19 2.45 -2.33 -9.57
C ARG A 19 3.28 -1.47 -8.63
N GLU A 20 4.03 -2.12 -7.73
CA GLU A 20 4.86 -1.39 -6.78
C GLU A 20 5.99 -0.65 -7.48
N MET A 21 6.59 -1.24 -8.49
CA MET A 21 7.66 -0.59 -9.24
C MET A 21 7.15 0.62 -10.02
N LEU A 22 5.98 0.53 -10.62
CA LEU A 22 5.38 1.65 -11.32
C LEU A 22 5.03 2.77 -10.34
N CYS A 23 4.46 2.41 -9.20
CA CYS A 23 4.09 3.37 -8.17
C CYS A 23 5.32 4.13 -7.67
N GLU A 24 6.43 3.43 -7.46
CA GLU A 24 7.67 4.05 -7.03
C GLU A 24 8.28 4.95 -8.11
N ASP A 25 8.23 4.53 -9.36
CA ASP A 25 8.74 5.33 -10.47
C ASP A 25 7.99 6.65 -10.57
N ILE A 26 6.68 6.61 -10.46
CA ILE A 26 5.86 7.82 -10.49
C ILE A 26 6.15 8.70 -9.29
N ARG A 27 6.33 8.11 -8.10
CA ARG A 27 6.68 8.88 -6.93
C ARG A 27 7.97 9.66 -7.14
N GLN A 28 9.00 8.99 -7.63
CA GLN A 28 10.29 9.63 -7.82
C GLN A 28 10.22 10.78 -8.83
N LYS A 29 9.43 10.63 -9.86
CA LYS A 29 9.36 11.63 -10.92
C LYS A 29 8.41 12.77 -10.62
N GLN A 30 7.30 12.49 -9.96
CA GLN A 30 6.25 13.49 -9.81
C GLN A 30 5.93 13.84 -8.36
N PHE A 31 6.28 13.00 -7.40
CA PHE A 31 5.97 13.23 -5.99
C PHE A 31 7.20 12.95 -5.12
N PRO A 32 8.35 13.57 -5.43
CA PRO A 32 9.59 13.17 -4.77
C PRO A 32 9.64 13.44 -3.27
N THR A 33 8.74 14.27 -2.74
CA THR A 33 8.71 14.52 -1.31
C THR A 33 7.86 13.50 -0.54
N ARG A 34 7.12 12.63 -1.23
CA ARG A 34 6.38 11.57 -0.58
C ARG A 34 7.33 10.45 -0.18
N PRO A 35 7.06 9.75 0.92
CA PRO A 35 7.93 8.64 1.31
C PRO A 35 7.73 7.44 0.39
N SER A 36 8.79 6.67 0.16
CA SER A 36 8.70 5.48 -0.63
C SER A 36 8.01 4.35 0.13
N ARG A 37 7.12 3.64 -0.54
CA ARG A 37 6.49 2.46 0.05
C ARG A 37 7.53 1.39 0.44
N PHE A 38 8.69 1.35 -0.24
CA PHE A 38 9.73 0.39 0.05
C PHE A 38 10.50 0.68 1.34
N SER A 39 10.37 1.88 1.88
CA SER A 39 11.08 2.27 3.08
C SER A 39 10.17 2.72 4.22
N CYS A 40 8.90 2.35 4.15
CA CYS A 40 7.92 2.71 5.15
C CYS A 40 7.36 1.48 5.83
N LEU A 41 6.91 1.65 7.06
CA LEU A 41 6.01 0.73 7.69
C LEU A 41 4.60 1.15 7.28
N PHE A 42 3.72 0.19 7.07
CA PHE A 42 2.34 0.50 6.73
C PHE A 42 1.49 0.41 7.99
N GLY A 43 0.64 1.39 8.18
CA GLY A 43 -0.22 1.44 9.34
C GLY A 43 -1.62 1.87 8.98
N ALA A 44 -2.45 2.00 9.98
CA ALA A 44 -3.82 2.46 9.84
C ALA A 44 -4.09 3.56 10.86
N ASN A 45 -5.12 4.34 10.59
CA ASN A 45 -5.41 5.50 11.40
C ASN A 45 -6.23 5.16 12.65
N SER A 46 -6.76 3.97 12.73
CA SER A 46 -7.56 3.51 13.88
C SER A 46 -7.46 2.01 14.03
N ILE A 47 -7.87 1.52 15.20
CA ILE A 47 -7.89 0.08 15.45
C ILE A 47 -8.86 -0.61 14.50
N VAL A 48 -10.01 0.00 14.24
CA VAL A 48 -11.02 -0.58 13.35
C VAL A 48 -10.46 -0.74 11.93
N GLU A 49 -9.76 0.27 11.44
CA GLU A 49 -9.15 0.19 10.11
C GLU A 49 -8.04 -0.84 10.07
N ALA A 50 -7.22 -0.92 11.13
CA ALA A 50 -6.17 -1.92 11.19
C ALA A 50 -6.74 -3.33 11.20
N GLU A 51 -7.83 -3.55 11.91
CA GLU A 51 -8.52 -4.85 11.92
C GLU A 51 -9.08 -5.17 10.53
N SER A 52 -9.59 -4.18 9.85
CA SER A 52 -10.08 -4.35 8.49
C SER A 52 -8.97 -4.78 7.55
N PHE A 53 -7.81 -4.15 7.63
CA PHE A 53 -6.66 -4.55 6.82
C PHE A 53 -6.22 -5.97 7.15
N ALA A 54 -6.23 -6.36 8.41
CA ALA A 54 -5.82 -7.69 8.82
C ALA A 54 -6.69 -8.78 8.18
N ASN A 55 -7.97 -8.47 7.94
CA ASN A 55 -8.88 -9.41 7.31
C ASN A 55 -8.55 -9.68 5.85
N PHE A 56 -7.73 -8.84 5.22
CA PHE A 56 -7.34 -9.02 3.83
C PHE A 56 -5.95 -9.65 3.67
N ILE A 57 -5.31 -10.06 4.76
CA ILE A 57 -4.00 -10.71 4.66
C ILE A 57 -4.15 -12.06 3.94
N THR A 58 -3.32 -12.29 2.95
CA THR A 58 -3.29 -13.55 2.22
C THR A 58 -1.86 -14.05 2.11
N PRO A 59 -1.64 -15.36 2.36
CA PRO A 59 -2.63 -16.33 2.78
C PRO A 59 -3.13 -16.02 4.18
N ARG A 60 -4.29 -16.62 4.54
CA ARG A 60 -4.89 -16.35 5.84
C ARG A 60 -3.95 -16.80 6.94
N PRO A 61 -3.73 -15.99 7.95
CA PRO A 61 -2.82 -16.35 9.04
C PRO A 61 -3.32 -17.56 9.82
N ILE A 62 -2.38 -18.40 10.23
CA ILE A 62 -2.70 -19.59 11.04
C ILE A 62 -2.48 -19.34 12.52
N SER A 63 -1.90 -18.22 12.88
CA SER A 63 -1.72 -17.84 14.27
C SER A 63 -2.37 -16.46 14.47
N PRO A 64 -2.66 -16.09 15.71
CA PRO A 64 -3.28 -14.80 15.97
C PRO A 64 -2.44 -13.63 15.44
N VAL A 65 -3.12 -12.62 14.92
CA VAL A 65 -2.48 -11.42 14.42
C VAL A 65 -2.61 -10.34 15.48
N LYS A 66 -1.48 -9.77 15.87
CA LYS A 66 -1.45 -8.71 16.87
C LYS A 66 -1.38 -7.36 16.18
N ILE A 67 -2.18 -6.43 16.67
CA ILE A 67 -2.16 -5.06 16.19
C ILE A 67 -1.49 -4.23 17.27
N TYR A 68 -0.44 -3.50 16.87
CA TYR A 68 0.34 -2.68 17.79
C TYR A 68 0.05 -1.21 17.55
N GLU A 69 0.06 -0.43 18.61
CA GLU A 69 0.13 0.99 18.42
C GLU A 69 1.58 1.33 18.04
N VAL A 70 1.75 2.37 17.23
CA VAL A 70 3.08 2.80 16.80
C VAL A 70 3.18 4.31 16.91
N PHE A 71 4.41 4.78 17.11
CA PHE A 71 4.69 6.22 17.21
C PHE A 71 5.66 6.58 16.10
N ALA A 72 5.25 7.51 15.27
CA ALA A 72 6.06 7.98 14.15
C ALA A 72 6.10 9.50 14.19
N THR A 73 7.22 10.08 13.74
CA THR A 73 7.35 11.53 13.70
C THR A 73 6.62 12.12 12.49
N ASP A 74 6.37 11.30 11.50
CA ASP A 74 5.73 11.75 10.28
C ASP A 74 4.92 10.61 9.67
N PHE A 75 3.93 10.94 8.87
CA PHE A 75 3.14 9.93 8.18
C PHE A 75 2.45 10.57 6.97
N PHE A 76 2.06 9.72 6.02
CA PHE A 76 1.34 10.16 4.85
C PHE A 76 0.19 9.19 4.61
N ILE A 77 -1.04 9.70 4.51
CA ILE A 77 -2.23 8.87 4.34
C ILE A 77 -2.55 8.75 2.85
N CYS A 78 -2.70 7.53 2.39
CA CYS A 78 -3.02 7.22 1.01
C CYS A 78 -4.24 6.33 0.93
N ASP A 79 -4.93 6.36 -0.20
CA ASP A 79 -6.05 5.47 -0.45
C ASP A 79 -5.55 4.27 -1.27
N MET A 80 -5.45 3.13 -0.62
CA MET A 80 -4.94 1.90 -1.22
C MET A 80 -5.82 1.39 -2.36
N LYS A 81 -7.08 1.80 -2.42
CA LYS A 81 -7.98 1.38 -3.48
C LYS A 81 -7.50 1.79 -4.86
N TRP A 82 -6.73 2.87 -4.94
CA TRP A 82 -6.15 3.27 -6.22
C TRP A 82 -5.20 2.22 -6.77
N LEU A 83 -4.46 1.52 -5.90
CA LEU A 83 -3.51 0.49 -6.33
C LEU A 83 -4.16 -0.87 -6.48
N ASP A 84 -5.29 -1.09 -5.81
CA ASP A 84 -5.97 -2.38 -5.88
C ASP A 84 -6.84 -2.54 -7.12
N PHE A 85 -7.05 -1.48 -7.88
CA PHE A 85 -7.91 -1.55 -9.04
C PHE A 85 -7.18 -2.26 -10.19
N VAL A 86 -7.74 -3.36 -10.63
CA VAL A 86 -7.08 -4.21 -11.64
C VAL A 86 -7.45 -3.72 -13.03
N THR A 87 -6.46 -3.50 -13.87
CA THR A 87 -6.66 -3.14 -15.26
C THR A 87 -5.46 -3.60 -16.06
N ASP A 88 -5.67 -3.93 -17.33
CA ASP A 88 -4.60 -4.27 -18.25
C ASP A 88 -4.12 -3.06 -19.03
N ASP A 89 -4.84 -1.95 -18.97
CA ASP A 89 -4.50 -0.75 -19.73
C ASP A 89 -3.41 0.02 -18.99
N PHE A 90 -2.27 0.21 -19.65
CA PHE A 90 -1.11 0.84 -19.01
C PHE A 90 -1.40 2.29 -18.62
N GLU A 91 -2.16 3.03 -19.43
CA GLU A 91 -2.50 4.40 -19.08
C GLU A 91 -3.39 4.48 -17.84
N HIS A 92 -4.30 3.51 -17.68
CA HIS A 92 -5.10 3.44 -16.47
C HIS A 92 -4.25 3.08 -15.26
N LYS A 93 -3.24 2.22 -15.45
CA LYS A 93 -2.31 1.91 -14.35
C LYS A 93 -1.57 3.16 -13.89
N ILE A 94 -1.13 3.98 -14.83
CA ILE A 94 -0.45 5.25 -14.52
C ILE A 94 -1.41 6.19 -13.81
N PHE A 95 -2.64 6.30 -14.31
CA PHE A 95 -3.64 7.15 -13.69
C PHE A 95 -3.89 6.74 -12.24
N ASN A 96 -4.03 5.45 -12.00
CA ASN A 96 -4.31 4.94 -10.67
C ASN A 96 -3.12 5.15 -9.72
N ALA A 97 -1.90 4.95 -10.21
CA ALA A 97 -0.71 5.19 -9.39
C ALA A 97 -0.55 6.67 -9.05
N ASN A 98 -0.89 7.56 -9.98
CA ASN A 98 -0.90 8.99 -9.69
C ASN A 98 -1.97 9.32 -8.64
N GLY A 99 -3.13 8.70 -8.75
CA GLY A 99 -4.21 8.91 -7.77
C GLY A 99 -3.79 8.55 -6.37
N TYR A 100 -3.02 7.48 -6.23
CA TYR A 100 -2.53 7.05 -4.93
C TYR A 100 -1.68 8.13 -4.24
N TRP A 101 -0.83 8.83 -5.01
CA TRP A 101 0.07 9.81 -4.42
C TRP A 101 -0.53 11.19 -4.23
N LEU A 102 -1.69 11.46 -4.81
CA LEU A 102 -2.33 12.74 -4.63
C LEU A 102 -3.00 12.81 -3.26
N PRO A 103 -2.96 13.95 -2.58
CA PRO A 103 -3.64 14.07 -1.30
C PRO A 103 -5.15 14.22 -1.51
N ALA A 104 -5.92 13.86 -0.53
CA ALA A 104 -7.36 14.10 -0.52
C ALA A 104 -8.13 13.50 -1.68
N ILE A 105 -7.80 12.28 -2.06
CA ILE A 105 -8.40 11.71 -3.21
C ILE A 105 -9.45 10.70 -2.94
N THR A 106 -9.85 10.56 -1.72
CA THR A 106 -10.79 9.54 -1.31
C THR A 106 -12.17 9.71 -1.91
N GLN A 107 -12.42 10.87 -2.53
CA GLN A 107 -13.70 11.11 -3.15
C GLN A 107 -13.79 10.56 -4.58
N HIS A 108 -12.67 10.20 -5.17
CA HIS A 108 -12.64 9.81 -6.56
C HIS A 108 -12.70 8.31 -6.74
N ALA A 109 -13.44 7.86 -7.73
CA ALA A 109 -13.41 6.47 -8.12
C ALA A 109 -12.29 6.26 -9.12
N PRO A 110 -11.72 5.05 -9.20
CA PRO A 110 -10.83 4.71 -10.29
C PRO A 110 -11.51 4.89 -11.64
N ILE A 111 -10.70 5.17 -12.66
CA ILE A 111 -11.23 5.59 -13.94
C ILE A 111 -12.20 4.61 -14.58
N GLU A 112 -12.02 3.33 -14.38
CA GLU A 112 -12.88 2.36 -14.96
C GLU A 112 -13.79 1.72 -14.01
N GLY A 113 -13.81 2.10 -12.79
CA GLY A 113 -14.54 1.39 -11.79
C GLY A 113 -15.74 2.08 -11.30
N SER A 114 -16.56 1.33 -10.63
CA SER A 114 -17.59 1.89 -9.82
C SER A 114 -16.93 2.55 -8.64
N ARG A 115 -17.62 3.51 -8.07
CA ARG A 115 -17.13 4.12 -6.88
C ARG A 115 -17.04 3.09 -5.78
N VAL A 116 -15.92 3.03 -5.12
CA VAL A 116 -15.70 2.12 -3.99
C VAL A 116 -15.31 2.92 -2.78
N ALA A 117 -15.54 2.35 -1.62
CA ALA A 117 -15.15 2.99 -0.38
C ALA A 117 -13.63 3.08 -0.30
N PRO A 118 -13.09 4.17 0.18
CA PRO A 118 -11.64 4.29 0.31
C PRO A 118 -11.10 3.28 1.34
N MET A 119 -9.86 2.87 1.15
CA MET A 119 -9.17 2.01 2.06
C MET A 119 -7.87 2.71 2.42
N LEU A 120 -7.90 3.47 3.49
CA LEU A 120 -6.80 4.37 3.83
C LEU A 120 -5.69 3.63 4.56
N GLU A 121 -4.48 3.83 4.12
CA GLU A 121 -3.30 3.33 4.82
C GLU A 121 -2.38 4.49 5.14
N ALA A 122 -1.62 4.35 6.21
CA ALA A 122 -0.62 5.32 6.59
C ALA A 122 0.75 4.80 6.20
N LEU A 123 1.51 5.60 5.47
CA LEU A 123 2.92 5.32 5.20
C LEU A 123 3.73 5.98 6.31
N LEU A 124 4.48 5.18 7.05
CA LEU A 124 5.24 5.64 8.22
C LEU A 124 6.73 5.52 7.92
N PRO A 125 7.38 6.63 7.54
CA PRO A 125 8.82 6.56 7.30
C PRO A 125 9.56 6.10 8.55
N LEU A 126 10.53 5.21 8.36
CA LEU A 126 11.34 4.72 9.47
C LEU A 126 12.32 5.79 9.94
N PRO A 127 12.64 5.82 11.22
CA PRO A 127 12.31 4.83 12.25
C PRO A 127 10.93 5.07 12.88
N VAL A 128 10.35 3.98 13.38
CA VAL A 128 9.04 4.01 14.03
C VAL A 128 9.17 3.26 15.35
N GLU A 129 8.58 3.80 16.38
CA GLU A 129 8.61 3.14 17.67
C GLU A 129 7.37 2.27 17.84
N ILE A 130 7.55 1.01 18.24
CA ILE A 130 6.45 0.08 18.43
C ILE A 130 6.00 0.17 19.88
N GLY A 131 4.72 0.40 20.08
CA GLY A 131 4.11 0.48 21.40
C GLY A 131 3.48 -0.85 21.82
N LYS A 132 2.36 -0.75 22.51
CA LYS A 132 1.72 -1.94 23.08
C LYS A 132 0.77 -2.59 22.06
N VAL A 133 0.41 -3.83 22.32
CA VAL A 133 -0.63 -4.53 21.57
C VAL A 133 -1.97 -3.91 21.94
N VAL A 134 -2.75 -3.51 20.96
CA VAL A 134 -4.05 -2.89 21.17
C VAL A 134 -5.20 -3.76 20.69
N SER A 135 -4.92 -4.80 19.91
CA SER A 135 -5.94 -5.75 19.46
C SER A 135 -5.27 -7.06 19.04
N ILE A 136 -5.99 -8.17 19.18
CA ILE A 136 -5.53 -9.47 18.74
C ILE A 136 -6.68 -10.11 17.96
N LEU A 137 -6.39 -10.53 16.73
CA LEU A 137 -7.37 -11.20 15.88
C LEU A 137 -6.97 -12.64 15.67
N ASP A 138 -7.93 -13.53 15.86
CA ASP A 138 -7.70 -14.95 15.69
C ASP A 138 -8.58 -15.42 14.53
N PHE A 139 -7.95 -15.96 13.50
CA PHE A 139 -8.64 -16.40 12.29
C PHE A 139 -8.81 -17.91 12.24
N SER A 140 -8.47 -18.64 13.28
CA SER A 140 -8.58 -20.10 13.28
C SER A 140 -10.02 -20.60 13.40
#